data_235b3260ca225c87420ef15a72820c65
#
_entry.id   235b3260ca225c87420ef15a72820c65
#
_cell.length_a   1.000
_cell.length_b   1.000
_cell.length_c   1.000
_cell.angle_alpha   90.00
_cell.angle_beta   90.00
_cell.angle_gamma   90.00
#
_symmetry.space_group_name_H-M   'P 1'
#
loop_
_entity.id
_entity.type
_entity.pdbx_description
1 polymer ?
#
loop_
_entity_poly.entity_id
_entity_poly.type
_entity_poly.pdbx_seq_one_letter_code
_entity_poly.pdbx_strand_id
1 'polypeptide(L)' 'EPLHQLYGRIVEQENEVMRGLAQKNDLPLVDNAALIPHDERFFVDSIHFTPEGMKMVASNIADVLIPAIESRLSRNLP' A
#
# COMPACT_ATOMS: atom_id res chain seq x y z
N GLU A 1 14.21 -22.05 8.98
CA GLU A 1 13.53 -21.25 7.97
C GLU A 1 14.48 -20.19 7.42
N PRO A 2 14.59 -20.03 6.09
CA PRO A 2 15.44 -18.98 5.53
C PRO A 2 15.01 -17.58 6.01
N LEU A 3 16.00 -16.70 6.19
CA LEU A 3 15.74 -15.34 6.71
C LEU A 3 14.75 -14.56 5.85
N HIS A 4 14.81 -14.72 4.52
CA HIS A 4 13.89 -14.00 3.64
C HIS A 4 12.44 -14.43 3.83
N GLN A 5 12.19 -15.71 4.13
CA GLN A 5 10.84 -16.19 4.42
C GLN A 5 10.34 -15.68 5.76
N LEU A 6 11.21 -15.68 6.77
CA LEU A 6 10.86 -15.11 8.08
C LEU A 6 10.53 -13.62 7.96
N TYR A 7 11.36 -12.88 7.23
CA TYR A 7 11.13 -11.45 6.98
C TYR A 7 9.77 -11.23 6.30
N GLY A 8 9.48 -12.03 5.27
CA GLY A 8 8.21 -11.92 4.55
C GLY A 8 6.99 -12.15 5.44
N ARG A 9 7.08 -13.12 6.34
CA ARG A 9 5.98 -13.39 7.29
C ARG A 9 5.79 -12.24 8.28
N ILE A 10 6.88 -11.68 8.78
CA ILE A 10 6.82 -10.54 9.69
C ILE A 10 6.19 -9.34 9.02
N VAL A 11 6.62 -9.02 7.81
CA VAL A 11 6.06 -7.91 7.03
C VAL A 11 4.57 -8.11 6.78
N GLU A 12 4.16 -9.34 6.42
CA GLU A 12 2.74 -9.62 6.19
C GLU A 12 1.92 -9.48 7.47
N GLN A 13 2.45 -9.88 8.61
CA GLN A 13 1.77 -9.68 9.89
C GLN A 13 1.60 -8.18 10.20
N GLU A 14 2.62 -7.37 9.93
CA GLU A 14 2.54 -5.93 10.10
C GLU A 14 1.49 -5.33 9.16
N ASN A 15 1.44 -5.79 7.92
CA ASN A 15 0.44 -5.34 6.94
C ASN A 15 -0.98 -5.68 7.40
N GLU A 16 -1.19 -6.86 7.97
CA GLU A 16 -2.51 -7.24 8.50
C GLU A 16 -2.93 -6.32 9.65
N VAL A 17 -2.00 -5.96 10.54
CA VAL A 17 -2.29 -5.03 11.63
C VAL A 17 -2.68 -3.67 11.07
N MET A 18 -1.95 -3.18 10.07
CA MET A 18 -2.24 -1.89 9.42
C MET A 18 -3.61 -1.88 8.75
N ARG A 19 -3.96 -2.96 8.04
CA ARG A 19 -5.29 -3.10 7.42
C ARG A 19 -6.39 -3.05 8.47
N GLY A 20 -6.20 -3.77 9.57
CA GLY A 20 -7.18 -3.79 10.66
C GLY A 20 -7.36 -2.44 11.33
N LEU A 21 -6.26 -1.72 11.56
CA LEU A 21 -6.32 -0.38 12.15
C LEU A 21 -7.01 0.62 11.22
N ALA A 22 -6.72 0.56 9.93
CA ALA A 22 -7.35 1.44 8.96
C ALA A 22 -8.86 1.20 8.91
N GLN A 23 -9.29 -0.06 8.89
CA GLN A 23 -10.70 -0.42 8.87
C GLN A 23 -11.39 0.04 10.15
N LYS A 24 -10.79 -0.24 11.30
CA LYS A 24 -11.38 0.10 12.61
C LYS A 24 -11.56 1.61 12.78
N ASN A 25 -10.63 2.40 12.24
CA ASN A 25 -10.64 3.86 12.40
C ASN A 25 -11.17 4.60 11.18
N ASP A 26 -11.70 3.88 10.20
CA ASP A 26 -12.25 4.45 8.96
C ASP A 26 -11.23 5.36 8.26
N LEU A 27 -10.00 4.86 8.12
CA LEU A 27 -8.91 5.58 7.48
C LEU A 27 -8.68 5.06 6.07
N PRO A 28 -8.34 5.96 5.12
CA PRO A 28 -7.93 5.50 3.80
C PRO A 28 -6.64 4.68 3.90
N LEU A 29 -6.57 3.61 3.12
CA LEU A 29 -5.40 2.73 3.09
C LEU A 29 -4.96 2.50 1.66
N VAL A 30 -3.66 2.65 1.41
CA VAL A 30 -3.05 2.27 0.13
C VAL A 30 -2.36 0.93 0.36
N ASP A 31 -2.98 -0.15 -0.10
CA ASP A 31 -2.49 -1.52 0.14
C ASP A 31 -1.61 -1.98 -1.01
N ASN A 32 -0.41 -1.40 -1.12
CA ASN A 32 0.53 -1.74 -2.18
C ASN A 32 1.01 -3.19 -2.11
N ALA A 33 1.02 -3.79 -0.93
CA ALA A 33 1.39 -5.19 -0.78
C ALA A 33 0.42 -6.11 -1.53
N ALA A 34 -0.86 -5.77 -1.55
CA ALA A 34 -1.87 -6.53 -2.28
C ALA A 34 -1.97 -6.12 -3.75
N LEU A 35 -1.69 -4.85 -4.07
CA LEU A 35 -1.95 -4.29 -5.39
C LEU A 35 -0.80 -4.45 -6.38
N ILE A 36 0.44 -4.60 -5.90
CA ILE A 36 1.62 -4.68 -6.78
C ILE A 36 2.09 -6.12 -6.85
N PRO A 37 2.10 -6.74 -8.05
CA PRO A 37 2.63 -8.09 -8.18
C PRO A 37 4.10 -8.18 -7.78
N HIS A 38 4.45 -9.26 -7.09
CA HIS A 38 5.82 -9.51 -6.63
C HIS A 38 6.63 -10.16 -7.74
N ASP A 39 7.01 -9.38 -8.74
CA ASP A 39 7.82 -9.87 -9.85
C ASP A 39 8.86 -8.83 -10.27
N GLU A 40 9.75 -9.25 -11.17
CA GLU A 40 10.90 -8.44 -11.57
C GLU A 40 10.55 -7.19 -12.38
N ARG A 41 9.31 -7.07 -12.85
CA ARG A 41 8.89 -5.85 -13.53
C ARG A 41 8.73 -4.70 -12.54
N PHE A 42 8.39 -4.99 -11.30
CA PHE A 42 8.06 -3.99 -10.29
C PHE A 42 9.09 -3.89 -9.18
N PHE A 43 9.91 -4.93 -8.98
CA PHE A 43 10.90 -4.97 -7.90
C PHE A 43 12.29 -5.30 -8.44
N VAL A 44 13.29 -4.51 -8.02
CA VAL A 44 14.71 -4.80 -8.31
C VAL A 44 15.18 -5.94 -7.42
N ASP A 45 14.75 -5.94 -6.17
CA ASP A 45 15.06 -6.97 -5.17
C ASP A 45 13.85 -7.09 -4.23
N SER A 46 14.04 -7.68 -3.05
CA SER A 46 12.93 -7.88 -2.11
C SER A 46 12.40 -6.59 -1.48
N ILE A 47 13.08 -5.46 -1.67
CA ILE A 47 12.76 -4.21 -0.98
C ILE A 47 12.56 -3.04 -1.92
N HIS A 48 13.33 -2.97 -3.02
CA HIS A 48 13.39 -1.78 -3.87
C HIS A 48 12.55 -1.94 -5.13
N PHE A 49 11.80 -0.91 -5.46
CA PHE A 49 10.98 -0.88 -6.68
C PHE A 49 11.79 -0.53 -7.91
N THR A 50 11.39 -1.07 -9.06
CA THR A 50 11.82 -0.59 -10.37
C THR A 50 11.10 0.74 -10.68
N PRO A 51 11.50 1.49 -11.74
CA PRO A 51 10.72 2.65 -12.18
C PRO A 51 9.25 2.31 -12.46
N GLU A 52 8.96 1.13 -13.03
CA GLU A 52 7.59 0.67 -13.26
C GLU A 52 6.87 0.43 -11.94
N GLY A 53 7.56 -0.17 -10.96
CA GLY A 53 7.01 -0.37 -9.62
C GLY A 53 6.69 0.96 -8.94
N MET A 54 7.57 1.95 -9.07
CA MET A 54 7.35 3.28 -8.50
C MET A 54 6.15 3.98 -9.13
N LYS A 55 5.95 3.85 -10.44
CA LYS A 55 4.77 4.39 -11.11
C LYS A 55 3.50 3.75 -10.55
N MET A 56 3.54 2.46 -10.31
CA MET A 56 2.39 1.74 -9.75
C MET A 56 2.08 2.19 -8.33
N VAL A 57 3.12 2.39 -7.50
CA VAL A 57 2.95 2.95 -6.16
C VAL A 57 2.25 4.31 -6.24
N ALA A 58 2.73 5.20 -7.09
CA ALA A 58 2.15 6.53 -7.25
C ALA A 58 0.69 6.47 -7.70
N SER A 59 0.39 5.61 -8.67
CA SER A 59 -0.98 5.41 -9.16
C SER A 59 -1.90 4.90 -8.06
N ASN A 60 -1.45 3.91 -7.28
CA ASN A 60 -2.24 3.35 -6.19
C ASN A 60 -2.52 4.39 -5.10
N ILE A 61 -1.53 5.22 -4.79
CA ILE A 61 -1.70 6.30 -3.82
C ILE A 61 -2.74 7.30 -4.34
N ALA A 62 -2.63 7.72 -5.59
CA ALA A 62 -3.57 8.67 -6.18
C ALA A 62 -5.00 8.11 -6.19
N ASP A 63 -5.18 6.83 -6.54
CA ASP A 63 -6.49 6.18 -6.61
C ASP A 63 -7.20 6.16 -5.26
N VAL A 64 -6.45 6.10 -4.16
CA VAL A 64 -7.04 6.10 -2.82
C VAL A 64 -7.18 7.52 -2.27
N LEU A 65 -6.14 8.35 -2.41
CA LEU A 65 -6.11 9.66 -1.76
C LEU A 65 -6.97 10.71 -2.44
N ILE A 66 -7.03 10.73 -3.77
CA ILE A 66 -7.80 11.75 -4.47
C ILE A 66 -9.28 11.70 -4.11
N PRO A 67 -9.96 10.53 -4.17
CA PRO A 67 -11.35 10.46 -3.72
C PRO A 67 -11.53 10.81 -2.24
N ALA A 68 -10.58 10.42 -1.39
CA ALA A 68 -10.65 10.72 0.04
C ALA A 68 -10.56 12.22 0.31
N ILE A 69 -9.67 12.92 -0.41
CA ILE A 69 -9.50 14.36 -0.30
C ILE A 69 -10.75 15.08 -0.82
N GLU A 70 -11.25 14.68 -1.99
CA GLU A 70 -12.46 15.27 -2.57
C GLU A 70 -13.66 15.11 -1.64
N SER A 71 -13.82 13.94 -1.04
CA SER A 71 -14.90 13.69 -0.08
C SER A 71 -14.79 14.60 1.13
N ARG A 72 -13.56 14.78 1.66
CA ARG A 72 -13.33 15.63 2.83
C ARG A 72 -13.59 17.11 2.51
N LEU A 73 -13.12 17.57 1.35
CA LEU A 73 -13.35 18.93 0.89
C LEU A 73 -14.84 19.20 0.72
N SER A 74 -15.55 18.25 0.12
CA SER A 74 -17.00 18.36 -0.09
C SER A 74 -17.75 18.50 1.23
N ARG A 75 -17.34 17.77 2.26
CA ARG A 75 -17.98 17.84 3.59
C ARG A 75 -17.69 19.15 4.31
N ASN A 76 -16.60 19.83 3.97
CA ASN A 76 -16.19 21.08 4.62
C ASN A 76 -16.70 22.34 3.91
N LEU A 77 -17.33 22.17 2.74
CA LEU A 77 -17.91 23.30 2.03
C LEU A 77 -19.27 23.67 2.63
N PRO A 78 -19.60 24.97 2.70
CA PRO A 78 -20.89 25.44 3.22
C PRO A 78 -22.06 25.03 2.34
#